data_518787f5427202e9c8ef1ca3db3db198
#
_entry.id   518787f5427202e9c8ef1ca3db3db198
#
_cell.length_a   1.000
_cell.length_b   1.000
_cell.length_c   1.000
_cell.angle_alpha   90.00
_cell.angle_beta   90.00
_cell.angle_gamma   90.00
#
_symmetry.space_group_name_H-M   'P 1'
#
loop_
_entity.id
_entity.type
_entity.pdbx_description
1 polymer ?
#
loop_
_entity_poly.entity_id
_entity_poly.type
_entity_poly.pdbx_seq_one_letter_code
_entity_poly.pdbx_strand_id
1 'polypeptide(L)'
;MRLAKRVLFLAPLAFWSASASGITLTNRDAADQTLIIIEGDKQSERTIRAGEKLELCEKSCVIRLPDGEDYEFDGNEIVSLEEGLLYLDNPADKGKAARD
;
A
#
# COMPACT_ATOMS: atom_id res chain seq x y z
N MET A 1 8.34 40.94 33.54
CA MET A 1 8.34 40.46 33.17
C MET A 1 8.10 39.83 32.35
N ARG A 2 8.17 39.56 32.10
CA ARG A 2 8.07 38.96 31.52
C ARG A 2 7.75 38.17 30.67
N LEU A 3 7.70 37.88 30.29
CA LEU A 3 7.49 37.22 29.64
C LEU A 3 7.23 36.48 28.86
N ALA A 4 7.11 36.28 28.55
CA ALA A 4 6.91 35.54 27.92
C ALA A 4 6.68 35.05 27.06
N LYS A 5 6.69 34.73 26.73
CA LYS A 5 6.50 34.18 25.99
C LYS A 5 6.23 33.43 25.21
N ARG A 6 6.18 33.15 24.88
CA ARG A 6 5.88 32.43 24.27
C ARG A 6 5.64 31.74 23.38
N VAL A 7 5.53 31.39 23.07
CA VAL A 7 5.37 30.77 22.31
C VAL A 7 4.99 30.09 21.53
N LEU A 8 4.89 29.77 21.23
CA LEU A 8 4.58 29.12 20.58
C LEU A 8 4.48 28.44 19.72
N PHE A 9 4.47 28.07 19.46
CA PHE A 9 4.41 27.40 18.71
C PHE A 9 4.03 26.73 17.92
N LEU A 10 3.85 26.40 17.49
CA LEU A 10 3.52 25.90 16.83
C LEU A 10 3.31 25.19 16.06
N ALA A 11 3.13 24.71 15.64
CA ALA A 11 2.93 24.01 14.99
C ALA A 11 2.72 23.56 14.15
N PRO A 12 2.67 23.15 13.68
CA PRO A 12 2.32 22.59 12.85
C PRO A 12 1.97 21.82 12.22
N LEU A 13 1.95 21.53 12.04
CA LEU A 13 1.69 20.82 11.47
C LEU A 13 1.48 20.24 10.60
N ALA A 14 1.35 19.91 10.18
CA ALA A 14 1.18 19.40 9.45
C ALA A 14 1.22 18.69 8.73
N PHE A 15 1.16 18.39 8.45
CA PHE A 15 1.15 17.69 7.76
C PHE A 15 0.75 17.03 6.97
N TRP A 16 0.62 16.55 6.56
CA TRP A 16 0.30 15.96 5.86
C TRP A 16 0.26 15.37 5.08
N SER A 17 0.37 15.13 4.75
CA SER A 17 0.30 14.67 4.05
C SER A 17 0.38 13.99 3.32
N ALA A 18 0.28 13.68 3.22
CA ALA A 18 0.26 12.83 2.71
C ALA A 18 0.17 12.30 1.60
N SER A 19 0.66 12.16 1.13
CA SER A 19 0.58 11.74 0.04
C SER A 19 0.66 10.51 -0.21
N ALA A 20 0.08 10.07 -0.77
CA ALA A 20 -0.07 8.88 -1.05
C ALA A 20 0.89 8.31 -1.83
N SER A 21 1.96 8.02 -1.42
CA SER A 21 2.78 7.19 -2.17
C SER A 21 2.55 5.81 -1.72
N GLY A 22 2.67 4.88 -2.60
CA GLY A 22 2.46 3.50 -2.31
C GLY A 22 1.17 2.98 -2.88
N ILE A 23 1.04 1.67 -2.91
CA ILE A 23 -0.21 1.08 -3.35
C ILE A 23 -1.11 0.88 -2.14
N THR A 24 -2.40 0.88 -2.39
CA THR A 24 -3.38 0.56 -1.36
C THR A 24 -3.97 -0.79 -1.75
N LEU A 25 -3.81 -1.76 -0.87
CA LEU A 25 -4.27 -3.12 -1.14
C LEU A 25 -5.35 -3.51 -0.15
N THR A 26 -6.48 -3.94 -0.67
CA THR A 26 -7.58 -4.42 0.16
C THR A 26 -7.77 -5.90 -0.09
N ASN A 27 -7.82 -6.68 0.98
CA ASN A 27 -8.09 -8.10 0.88
C ASN A 27 -9.59 -8.32 0.95
N ARG A 28 -10.18 -8.66 -0.18
CA ARG A 28 -11.62 -8.91 -0.23
C ARG A 28 -11.98 -10.36 -0.07
N ASP A 29 -10.97 -11.20 0.14
CA ASP A 29 -11.22 -12.61 0.39
C ASP A 29 -11.66 -12.82 1.81
N ALA A 30 -12.27 -13.96 2.04
CA ALA A 30 -12.73 -14.32 3.36
C ALA A 30 -11.60 -14.90 4.22
N ALA A 31 -10.43 -15.05 3.65
CA ALA A 31 -9.30 -15.63 4.35
C ALA A 31 -8.13 -14.68 4.38
N ASP A 32 -7.28 -14.81 5.39
CA ASP A 32 -6.05 -14.06 5.45
C ASP A 32 -5.11 -14.56 4.35
N GLN A 33 -4.31 -13.65 3.82
CA GLN A 33 -3.37 -13.99 2.77
C GLN A 33 -1.98 -13.51 3.16
N THR A 34 -0.97 -14.31 2.87
CA THR A 34 0.41 -13.91 3.12
C THR A 34 1.07 -13.63 1.78
N LEU A 35 1.63 -12.45 1.68
CA LEU A 35 2.20 -11.96 0.45
C LEU A 35 3.68 -11.73 0.63
N ILE A 36 4.42 -11.81 -0.46
CA ILE A 36 5.82 -11.42 -0.43
C ILE A 36 5.95 -10.14 -1.23
N ILE A 37 6.53 -9.14 -0.61
CA ILE A 37 6.70 -7.82 -1.20
C ILE A 37 8.17 -7.67 -1.57
N ILE A 38 8.43 -7.41 -2.82
CA ILE A 38 9.80 -7.28 -3.31
C ILE A 38 10.02 -5.86 -3.79
N GLU A 39 10.90 -5.14 -3.11
CA GLU A 39 11.22 -3.77 -3.44
C GLU A 39 12.71 -3.68 -3.70
N GLY A 40 13.08 -3.68 -4.96
CA GLY A 40 14.49 -3.72 -5.30
C GLY A 40 15.13 -4.97 -4.77
N ASP A 41 16.08 -4.80 -3.89
CA ASP A 41 16.78 -5.93 -3.27
C ASP A 41 16.11 -6.44 -2.03
N LYS A 42 15.10 -5.74 -1.56
CA LYS A 42 14.48 -6.09 -0.31
C LYS A 42 13.26 -6.94 -0.52
N GLN A 43 13.13 -7.94 0.31
CA GLN A 43 12.02 -8.84 0.23
C GLN A 43 11.45 -8.98 1.64
N SER A 44 10.16 -8.81 1.77
CA SER A 44 9.52 -8.92 3.06
C SER A 44 8.22 -9.67 2.92
N GLU A 45 7.77 -10.21 4.02
CA GLU A 45 6.54 -10.99 4.06
C GLU A 45 5.50 -10.21 4.83
N ARG A 46 4.30 -10.12 4.30
CA ARG A 46 3.22 -9.41 4.96
C ARG A 46 1.96 -10.26 4.91
N THR A 47 1.26 -10.29 6.00
CA THR A 47 -0.03 -10.95 6.05
C THR A 47 -1.11 -9.89 6.03
N ILE A 48 -2.05 -10.02 5.11
CA ILE A 48 -3.18 -9.11 5.06
C ILE A 48 -4.42 -9.92 5.43
N ARG A 49 -5.09 -9.47 6.46
CA ARG A 49 -6.22 -10.21 6.98
C ARG A 49 -7.43 -10.04 6.09
N ALA A 50 -8.38 -10.95 6.24
CA ALA A 50 -9.64 -10.85 5.51
C ALA A 50 -10.24 -9.49 5.77
N GLY A 51 -10.56 -8.77 4.72
CA GLY A 51 -11.19 -7.46 4.82
C GLY A 51 -10.26 -6.31 5.14
N GLU A 52 -8.98 -6.59 5.35
CA GLU A 52 -8.03 -5.56 5.76
C GLU A 52 -7.53 -4.78 4.58
N LYS A 53 -7.17 -3.52 4.82
CA LYS A 53 -6.58 -2.64 3.84
C LYS A 53 -5.19 -2.25 4.34
N LEU A 54 -4.20 -2.40 3.48
CA LEU A 54 -2.83 -2.03 3.82
C LEU A 54 -2.27 -1.09 2.77
N GLU A 55 -1.33 -0.26 3.19
CA GLU A 55 -0.55 0.54 2.26
C GLU A 55 0.81 -0.09 2.16
N LEU A 56 1.23 -0.36 0.95
CA LEU A 56 2.47 -1.08 0.68
C LEU A 56 3.24 -0.37 -0.41
N CYS A 57 4.53 -0.62 -0.49
CA CYS A 57 5.34 -0.19 -1.62
C CYS A 57 5.33 1.31 -1.85
N GLU A 58 6.21 2.01 -1.20
CA GLU A 58 6.31 3.44 -1.43
C GLU A 58 6.71 3.75 -2.86
N LYS A 59 7.39 2.82 -3.50
CA LYS A 59 7.82 2.96 -4.86
C LYS A 59 7.41 1.70 -5.59
N SER A 60 7.91 1.54 -6.79
CA SER A 60 7.57 0.35 -7.54
C SER A 60 7.95 -0.90 -6.75
N CYS A 61 7.19 -1.92 -6.91
CA CYS A 61 7.43 -3.18 -6.22
C CYS A 61 6.78 -4.31 -6.97
N VAL A 62 7.13 -5.52 -6.56
CA VAL A 62 6.49 -6.73 -7.03
C VAL A 62 5.81 -7.37 -5.83
N ILE A 63 4.58 -7.81 -6.00
CA ILE A 63 3.89 -8.56 -4.98
C ILE A 63 3.72 -9.99 -5.47
N ARG A 64 4.23 -10.91 -4.69
CA ARG A 64 4.11 -12.34 -5.01
C ARG A 64 3.04 -12.95 -4.15
N LEU A 65 2.10 -13.60 -4.80
CA LEU A 65 1.00 -14.25 -4.12
C LEU A 65 1.41 -15.64 -3.66
N PRO A 66 0.61 -16.25 -2.79
CA PRO A 66 0.94 -17.59 -2.30
C PRO A 66 1.11 -18.64 -3.39
N ASP A 67 0.46 -18.45 -4.53
CA ASP A 67 0.58 -19.41 -5.63
C ASP A 67 1.81 -19.17 -6.49
N GLY A 68 2.62 -18.17 -6.14
CA GLY A 68 3.84 -17.89 -6.88
C GLY A 68 3.70 -16.88 -8.00
N GLU A 69 2.50 -16.35 -8.22
CA GLU A 69 2.30 -15.34 -9.26
C GLU A 69 2.83 -13.99 -8.81
N ASP A 70 3.53 -13.34 -9.70
CA ASP A 70 4.10 -12.04 -9.43
C ASP A 70 3.34 -10.94 -10.17
N TYR A 71 3.10 -9.84 -9.47
CA TYR A 71 2.42 -8.68 -10.02
C TYR A 71 3.28 -7.45 -9.79
N GLU A 72 3.50 -6.68 -10.84
CA GLU A 72 4.32 -5.47 -10.74
C GLU A 72 3.46 -4.23 -10.58
N PHE A 73 3.90 -3.35 -9.73
CA PHE A 73 3.19 -2.10 -9.48
C PHE A 73 4.17 -0.94 -9.46
N ASP A 74 3.67 0.23 -9.86
CA ASP A 74 4.49 1.44 -9.89
C ASP A 74 4.57 2.11 -8.53
N GLY A 75 3.60 1.88 -7.68
CA GLY A 75 3.65 2.45 -6.35
C GLY A 75 2.54 3.43 -6.05
N ASN A 76 1.55 3.53 -6.90
CA ASN A 76 0.43 4.43 -6.62
C ASN A 76 -0.90 3.83 -7.00
N GLU A 77 -0.94 2.53 -7.20
CA GLU A 77 -2.16 1.88 -7.63
C GLU A 77 -3.08 1.59 -6.46
N ILE A 78 -4.35 1.48 -6.77
CA ILE A 78 -5.35 0.99 -5.83
C ILE A 78 -5.70 -0.41 -6.28
N VAL A 79 -5.51 -1.37 -5.39
CA VAL A 79 -5.53 -2.78 -5.75
C VAL A 79 -6.42 -3.54 -4.79
N SER A 80 -7.09 -4.56 -5.28
CA SER A 80 -7.79 -5.47 -4.40
C SER A 80 -7.39 -6.89 -4.70
N LEU A 81 -7.43 -7.70 -3.65
CA LEU A 81 -7.12 -9.12 -3.71
C LEU A 81 -8.43 -9.86 -3.57
N GLU A 82 -8.76 -10.67 -4.56
CA GLU A 82 -10.04 -11.33 -4.57
C GLU A 82 -9.88 -12.68 -5.23
N GLU A 83 -10.28 -13.71 -4.55
CA GLU A 83 -10.17 -15.08 -5.04
C GLU A 83 -8.72 -15.41 -5.43
N GLY A 84 -7.78 -14.91 -4.64
CA GLY A 84 -6.38 -15.19 -4.89
C GLY A 84 -5.76 -14.44 -6.04
N LEU A 85 -6.45 -13.45 -6.59
CA LEU A 85 -5.95 -12.66 -7.71
C LEU A 85 -5.94 -11.19 -7.34
N LEU A 86 -5.05 -10.44 -7.97
CA LEU A 86 -4.97 -9.01 -7.76
C LEU A 86 -5.61 -8.28 -8.91
N TYR A 87 -6.36 -7.25 -8.58
CA TYR A 87 -7.07 -6.42 -9.55
C TYR A 87 -6.76 -4.96 -9.32
N LEU A 88 -6.65 -4.20 -10.41
CA LEU A 88 -6.49 -2.76 -10.31
C LEU A 88 -7.86 -2.11 -10.20
N ASP A 89 -7.99 -1.25 -9.21
CA ASP A 89 -9.24 -0.53 -8.99
C ASP A 89 -9.15 0.92 -9.41
N ASN A 90 -8.04 1.33 -10.00
CA ASN A 90 -7.89 2.70 -10.46
C ASN A 90 -8.87 2.97 -11.60
N PRO A 91 -9.48 4.13 -11.63
CA PRO A 91 -10.48 4.41 -12.65
C PRO A 91 -10.02 4.19 -14.07
N ALA A 92 -8.77 4.48 -14.35
CA ALA A 92 -8.26 4.38 -15.71
C ALA A 92 -7.86 2.96 -16.09
N ASP A 93 -7.65 2.10 -15.11
CA ASP A 93 -7.13 0.76 -15.36
C ASP A 93 -7.92 -0.30 -14.65
N LYS A 94 -9.21 -0.22 -14.76
CA LYS A 94 -10.02 -1.21 -14.10
C LYS A 94 -9.81 -2.58 -14.66
N GLY A 95 -9.92 -3.56 -13.82
CA GLY A 95 -9.78 -4.93 -14.26
C GLY A 95 -8.55 -5.56 -13.64
N LYS A 96 -7.94 -6.47 -14.35
CA LYS A 96 -6.83 -7.19 -13.80
C LYS A 96 -5.61 -6.35 -13.66
N ALA A 97 -4.83 -6.59 -12.63
CA ALA A 97 -3.56 -5.91 -12.44
C ALA A 97 -2.58 -6.37 -13.51
N ALA A 98 -1.61 -5.52 -13.78
CA ALA A 98 -0.56 -5.85 -14.71
C ALA A 98 0.28 -6.98 -14.12
N ARG A 99 0.62 -7.92 -14.93
CA ARG A 99 1.32 -9.09 -14.48
C ARG A 99 2.44 -9.42 -15.42
N ASP A 100 3.54 -9.88 -14.90
CA ASP A 100 4.69 -10.21 -15.73
C ASP A 100 4.55 -11.45 -16.53
#